data_fbf357db9fb283514a956b9243df1a5e
#
_entry.id   fbf357db9fb283514a956b9243df1a5e
#
_cell.length_a   1.000
_cell.length_b   1.000
_cell.length_c   1.000
_cell.angle_alpha   90.00
_cell.angle_beta   90.00
_cell.angle_gamma   90.00
#
_symmetry.space_group_name_H-M   'P 1'
#
loop_
_entity.id
_entity.type
_entity.pdbx_description
1 polymer ?
#
loop_
_entity_poly.entity_id
_entity_poly.type
_entity_poly.pdbx_seq_one_letter_code
_entity_poly.pdbx_strand_id
1 'polypeptide(L)'
;NVDYELSVPNAGAGCGCAYPEYVDQGVVERSNQMMGRLQVVADRHPDIQKKLSLLPRYRCLIFGGLKVLVLHGDPESLAGWGLAHESIASGGEEKLAYWFRATGANLIACTHTCLPVIWSGKVDEKQRIVANNGAAGMGNLRADSRGLVTRIGFTSPFMEPLAAIARPGLHVSLMPVAYDIDAWLAQFDRLWPEGSPAAVSYRRRLIDGTHLVPEGIIFPSFR
;
A
#
# COMPACT_ATOMS: atom_id res chain seq x y z
N ASN A 1 -2.88 9.22 -0.39
CA ASN A 1 -4.15 9.95 -0.58
C ASN A 1 -4.65 10.61 0.72
N VAL A 2 -4.66 9.90 1.85
CA VAL A 2 -5.12 10.46 3.14
C VAL A 2 -4.39 11.76 3.48
N ASP A 3 -3.06 11.78 3.42
CA ASP A 3 -2.26 12.98 3.70
C ASP A 3 -2.62 14.15 2.76
N TYR A 4 -2.90 13.84 1.49
CA TYR A 4 -3.32 14.84 0.52
C TYR A 4 -4.69 15.44 0.88
N GLU A 5 -5.69 14.60 1.18
CA GLU A 5 -7.02 15.07 1.59
C GLU A 5 -6.99 15.86 2.91
N LEU A 6 -6.10 15.50 3.84
CA LEU A 6 -5.92 16.24 5.09
C LEU A 6 -5.18 17.57 4.89
N SER A 7 -4.40 17.71 3.81
CA SER A 7 -3.65 18.93 3.52
C SER A 7 -4.53 20.04 2.94
N VAL A 8 -5.68 19.70 2.41
CA VAL A 8 -6.62 20.65 1.78
C VAL A 8 -7.85 20.78 2.68
N PRO A 9 -8.15 21.97 3.20
CA PRO A 9 -9.36 22.18 3.99
C PRO A 9 -10.58 22.11 3.07
N ASN A 10 -11.14 20.93 2.89
CA ASN A 10 -12.36 20.74 2.11
C ASN A 10 -13.21 19.62 2.74
N ALA A 11 -14.13 20.00 3.58
CA ALA A 11 -14.98 19.09 4.34
C ALA A 11 -15.95 18.23 3.48
N GLY A 12 -15.85 18.22 2.17
CA GLY A 12 -16.75 17.50 1.27
C GLY A 12 -16.08 16.48 0.36
N ALA A 13 -14.76 16.40 0.34
CA ALA A 13 -14.02 15.61 -0.67
C ALA A 13 -14.00 14.08 -0.44
N GLY A 14 -14.45 13.59 0.71
CA GLY A 14 -14.38 12.17 1.06
C GLY A 14 -12.95 11.72 1.35
N CYS A 15 -12.72 10.40 1.29
CA CYS A 15 -11.41 9.82 1.63
C CYS A 15 -10.35 9.92 0.50
N GLY A 16 -10.72 10.33 -0.69
CA GLY A 16 -9.83 10.38 -1.85
C GLY A 16 -9.29 9.00 -2.29
N CYS A 17 -9.94 7.91 -1.89
CA CYS A 17 -9.45 6.55 -2.12
C CYS A 17 -9.70 6.01 -3.53
N ALA A 18 -10.47 6.73 -4.35
CA ALA A 18 -10.80 6.37 -5.74
C ALA A 18 -11.24 4.90 -5.89
N TYR A 19 -12.11 4.44 -4.98
CA TYR A 19 -12.56 3.05 -4.96
C TYR A 19 -13.14 2.60 -6.30
N PRO A 20 -12.76 1.41 -6.80
CA PRO A 20 -13.39 0.81 -7.96
C PRO A 20 -14.88 0.49 -7.71
N GLU A 21 -15.66 0.38 -8.78
CA GLU A 21 -17.11 0.12 -8.73
C GLU A 21 -17.48 -1.19 -8.01
N TYR A 22 -16.57 -2.16 -7.98
CA TYR A 22 -16.81 -3.45 -7.29
C TYR A 22 -16.68 -3.36 -5.76
N VAL A 23 -16.22 -2.23 -5.21
CA VAL A 23 -16.13 -2.04 -3.76
C VAL A 23 -17.50 -1.68 -3.20
N ASP A 24 -17.89 -2.40 -2.15
CA ASP A 24 -19.17 -2.19 -1.47
C ASP A 24 -19.37 -0.73 -1.03
N GLN A 25 -20.53 -0.17 -1.31
CA GLN A 25 -20.84 1.23 -1.01
C GLN A 25 -20.72 1.56 0.48
N GLY A 26 -21.04 0.61 1.36
CA GLY A 26 -20.88 0.80 2.80
C GLY A 26 -19.41 0.95 3.23
N VAL A 27 -18.45 0.34 2.48
CA VAL A 27 -17.01 0.56 2.71
C VAL A 27 -16.65 2.00 2.35
N VAL A 28 -17.14 2.50 1.22
CA VAL A 28 -16.90 3.88 0.74
C VAL A 28 -17.45 4.88 1.75
N GLU A 29 -18.68 4.70 2.20
CA GLU A 29 -19.34 5.57 3.17
C GLU A 29 -18.58 5.61 4.51
N ARG A 30 -18.20 4.46 5.05
CA ARG A 30 -17.40 4.41 6.28
C ARG A 30 -16.03 5.10 6.11
N SER A 31 -15.39 4.93 4.96
CA SER A 31 -14.12 5.60 4.67
C SER A 31 -14.27 7.12 4.63
N ASN A 32 -15.35 7.63 4.04
CA ASN A 32 -15.67 9.06 4.02
C ASN A 32 -15.97 9.58 5.42
N GLN A 33 -16.69 8.83 6.25
CA GLN A 33 -16.97 9.21 7.65
C GLN A 33 -15.68 9.27 8.49
N MET A 34 -14.77 8.32 8.29
CA MET A 34 -13.45 8.34 8.94
C MET A 34 -12.65 9.56 8.51
N MET A 35 -12.62 9.85 7.21
CA MET A 35 -11.92 11.02 6.68
C MET A 35 -12.49 12.33 7.27
N GLY A 36 -13.81 12.48 7.32
CA GLY A 36 -14.44 13.66 7.92
C GLY A 36 -14.01 13.89 9.37
N ARG A 37 -13.89 12.80 10.17
CA ARG A 37 -13.37 12.89 11.55
C ARG A 37 -11.89 13.31 11.58
N LEU A 38 -11.07 12.79 10.68
CA LEU A 38 -9.65 13.15 10.60
C LEU A 38 -9.46 14.59 10.15
N GLN A 39 -10.28 15.09 9.22
CA GLN A 39 -10.27 16.49 8.78
C GLN A 39 -10.56 17.45 9.93
N VAL A 40 -11.56 17.17 10.77
CA VAL A 40 -11.84 17.97 11.98
C VAL A 40 -10.63 18.05 12.92
N VAL A 41 -9.84 16.99 13.00
CA VAL A 41 -8.60 17.01 13.78
C VAL A 41 -7.52 17.81 13.04
N ALA A 42 -7.34 17.59 11.74
CA ALA A 42 -6.34 18.28 10.93
C ALA A 42 -6.52 19.80 10.93
N ASP A 43 -7.75 20.29 10.91
CA ASP A 43 -8.08 21.72 10.93
C ASP A 43 -7.59 22.44 12.21
N ARG A 44 -7.31 21.70 13.27
CA ARG A 44 -6.70 22.22 14.50
C ARG A 44 -5.17 22.32 14.41
N HIS A 45 -4.58 21.82 13.33
CA HIS A 45 -3.13 21.72 13.13
C HIS A 45 -2.69 22.26 11.75
N PRO A 46 -2.91 23.56 11.47
CA PRO A 46 -2.65 24.15 10.15
C PRO A 46 -1.16 24.07 9.73
N ASP A 47 -0.25 24.05 10.70
CA ASP A 47 1.18 23.85 10.46
C ASP A 47 1.48 22.45 9.95
N ILE A 48 0.76 21.43 10.40
CA ILE A 48 0.84 20.06 9.91
C ILE A 48 0.23 19.96 8.52
N GLN A 49 -0.95 20.52 8.29
CA GLN A 49 -1.59 20.58 6.96
C GLN A 49 -0.65 21.18 5.93
N LYS A 50 0.03 22.29 6.27
CA LYS A 50 1.04 22.88 5.40
C LYS A 50 2.21 21.94 5.10
N LYS A 51 2.69 21.17 6.07
CA LYS A 51 3.73 20.15 5.84
C LYS A 51 3.24 19.03 4.93
N LEU A 52 2.02 18.55 5.12
CA LEU A 52 1.40 17.52 4.28
C LEU A 52 1.25 18.01 2.83
N SER A 53 0.87 19.27 2.61
CA SER A 53 0.72 19.82 1.26
C SER A 53 2.02 19.89 0.45
N LEU A 54 3.16 19.84 1.13
CA LEU A 54 4.50 19.83 0.50
C LEU A 54 5.02 18.43 0.20
N LEU A 55 4.31 17.38 0.61
CA LEU A 55 4.72 16.00 0.35
C LEU A 55 4.65 15.72 -1.17
N PRO A 56 5.68 15.09 -1.73
CA PRO A 56 5.67 14.72 -3.14
C PRO A 56 4.72 13.55 -3.37
N ARG A 57 4.04 13.55 -4.51
CA ARG A 57 3.15 12.43 -4.91
C ARG A 57 3.89 11.14 -5.21
N TYR A 58 5.16 11.23 -5.58
CA TYR A 58 6.05 10.10 -5.85
C TYR A 58 7.51 10.48 -5.62
N ARG A 59 8.35 9.48 -5.48
CA ARG A 59 9.81 9.64 -5.46
C ARG A 59 10.44 8.72 -6.51
N CYS A 60 11.44 9.24 -7.20
CA CYS A 60 12.26 8.45 -8.10
C CYS A 60 13.70 8.43 -7.56
N LEU A 61 14.22 7.23 -7.35
CA LEU A 61 15.54 7.01 -6.76
C LEU A 61 16.38 6.18 -7.73
N ILE A 62 17.69 6.42 -7.73
CA ILE A 62 18.66 5.50 -8.34
C ILE A 62 19.31 4.71 -7.22
N PHE A 63 19.11 3.39 -7.22
CA PHE A 63 19.63 2.49 -6.21
C PHE A 63 20.37 1.34 -6.92
N GLY A 64 21.69 1.26 -6.76
CA GLY A 64 22.51 0.25 -7.46
C GLY A 64 22.39 0.27 -8.97
N GLY A 65 22.27 1.45 -9.58
CA GLY A 65 22.05 1.60 -11.01
C GLY A 65 20.61 1.31 -11.48
N LEU A 66 19.71 0.92 -10.56
CA LEU A 66 18.30 0.67 -10.86
C LEU A 66 17.45 1.91 -10.55
N LYS A 67 16.56 2.25 -11.46
CA LYS A 67 15.56 3.30 -11.26
C LYS A 67 14.38 2.72 -10.47
N VAL A 68 14.23 3.19 -9.23
CA VAL A 68 13.16 2.80 -8.32
C VAL A 68 12.14 3.93 -8.26
N LEU A 69 10.91 3.65 -8.63
CA LEU A 69 9.78 4.56 -8.49
C LEU A 69 8.99 4.17 -7.24
N VAL A 70 8.91 5.10 -6.30
CA VAL A 70 8.11 4.95 -5.07
C VAL A 70 6.89 5.85 -5.18
N LEU A 71 5.71 5.28 -5.03
CA LEU A 71 4.43 5.99 -5.13
C LEU A 71 3.40 5.38 -4.17
N HIS A 72 2.25 6.01 -4.02
CA HIS A 72 1.19 5.49 -3.16
C HIS A 72 0.27 4.52 -3.91
N GLY A 73 -0.45 4.96 -4.93
CA GLY A 73 -1.35 4.18 -5.76
C GLY A 73 -0.66 3.56 -6.98
N ASP A 74 -0.80 4.19 -8.14
CA ASP A 74 -0.17 3.77 -9.39
C ASP A 74 0.42 4.97 -10.18
N PRO A 75 1.13 4.75 -11.30
CA PRO A 75 1.75 5.83 -12.05
C PRO A 75 0.79 6.89 -12.62
N GLU A 76 -0.49 6.58 -12.76
CA GLU A 76 -1.51 7.50 -13.30
C GLU A 76 -2.24 8.26 -12.20
N SER A 77 -2.35 7.68 -11.00
CA SER A 77 -3.15 8.25 -9.92
C SER A 77 -2.54 8.03 -8.54
N LEU A 78 -2.61 9.08 -7.70
CA LEU A 78 -2.21 8.98 -6.29
C LEU A 78 -2.97 7.87 -5.55
N ALA A 79 -4.24 7.66 -5.86
CA ALA A 79 -5.09 6.62 -5.30
C ALA A 79 -5.51 5.57 -6.36
N GLY A 80 -4.63 5.29 -7.34
CA GLY A 80 -4.90 4.32 -8.38
C GLY A 80 -4.88 2.88 -7.88
N TRP A 81 -5.72 2.05 -8.47
CA TRP A 81 -5.90 0.63 -8.10
C TRP A 81 -5.25 -0.34 -9.09
N GLY A 82 -4.54 0.17 -10.09
CA GLY A 82 -3.93 -0.69 -11.12
C GLY A 82 -2.77 -1.56 -10.61
N LEU A 83 -2.20 -1.26 -9.44
CA LEU A 83 -1.20 -2.08 -8.74
C LEU A 83 -1.81 -2.85 -7.54
N ALA A 84 -3.14 -3.01 -7.52
CA ALA A 84 -3.81 -3.86 -6.56
C ALA A 84 -3.47 -5.34 -6.79
N HIS A 85 -3.54 -6.12 -5.71
CA HIS A 85 -3.40 -7.58 -5.77
C HIS A 85 -4.31 -8.19 -6.84
N GLU A 86 -5.59 -7.83 -6.83
CA GLU A 86 -6.61 -8.32 -7.75
C GLU A 86 -6.30 -7.92 -9.21
N SER A 87 -5.84 -6.70 -9.43
CA SER A 87 -5.51 -6.20 -10.76
C SER A 87 -4.33 -6.95 -11.38
N ILE A 88 -3.34 -7.28 -10.57
CA ILE A 88 -2.17 -8.06 -10.99
C ILE A 88 -2.56 -9.53 -11.18
N ALA A 89 -3.33 -10.11 -10.27
CA ALA A 89 -3.80 -11.49 -10.35
C ALA A 89 -4.69 -11.76 -11.57
N SER A 90 -5.45 -10.77 -12.03
CA SER A 90 -6.32 -10.88 -13.21
C SER A 90 -5.62 -10.67 -14.55
N GLY A 91 -4.30 -10.53 -14.59
CA GLY A 91 -3.52 -10.46 -15.84
C GLY A 91 -3.29 -9.03 -16.36
N GLY A 92 -3.08 -8.05 -15.48
CA GLY A 92 -2.80 -6.65 -15.83
C GLY A 92 -1.44 -6.37 -16.50
N GLU A 93 -0.82 -7.36 -17.17
CA GLU A 93 0.54 -7.28 -17.69
C GLU A 93 0.74 -6.20 -18.76
N GLU A 94 -0.25 -5.97 -19.63
CA GLU A 94 -0.18 -4.91 -20.65
C GLU A 94 -0.07 -3.51 -20.02
N LYS A 95 -0.85 -3.28 -18.98
CA LYS A 95 -0.82 -2.00 -18.24
C LYS A 95 0.48 -1.84 -17.47
N LEU A 96 0.98 -2.90 -16.86
CA LEU A 96 2.31 -2.91 -16.24
C LEU A 96 3.41 -2.59 -17.25
N ALA A 97 3.38 -3.23 -18.43
CA ALA A 97 4.35 -2.97 -19.50
C ALA A 97 4.30 -1.49 -19.96
N TYR A 98 3.12 -0.95 -20.16
CA TYR A 98 2.95 0.47 -20.48
C TYR A 98 3.59 1.37 -19.41
N TRP A 99 3.30 1.14 -18.13
CA TRP A 99 3.85 1.96 -17.05
C TRP A 99 5.36 1.85 -16.91
N PHE A 100 5.92 0.65 -17.08
CA PHE A 100 7.37 0.49 -17.06
C PHE A 100 8.06 1.19 -18.24
N ARG A 101 7.45 1.22 -19.44
CA ARG A 101 7.94 1.99 -20.58
C ARG A 101 7.85 3.49 -20.32
N ALA A 102 6.68 3.96 -19.89
CA ALA A 102 6.42 5.38 -19.66
C ALA A 102 7.31 5.98 -18.56
N THR A 103 7.53 5.25 -17.46
CA THR A 103 8.33 5.72 -16.33
C THR A 103 9.82 5.42 -16.47
N GLY A 104 10.19 4.43 -17.27
CA GLY A 104 11.56 3.89 -17.35
C GLY A 104 12.02 3.20 -16.05
N ALA A 105 11.13 2.97 -15.09
CA ALA A 105 11.48 2.35 -13.81
C ALA A 105 11.92 0.88 -13.99
N ASN A 106 12.84 0.42 -13.16
CA ASN A 106 13.18 -0.99 -13.01
C ASN A 106 12.31 -1.68 -11.95
N LEU A 107 11.94 -0.90 -10.92
CA LEU A 107 11.11 -1.34 -9.81
C LEU A 107 10.09 -0.25 -9.48
N ILE A 108 8.85 -0.64 -9.22
CA ILE A 108 7.79 0.20 -8.67
C ILE A 108 7.43 -0.33 -7.29
N ALA A 109 7.58 0.52 -6.27
CA ALA A 109 7.16 0.22 -4.90
C ALA A 109 5.93 1.06 -4.55
N CYS A 110 4.86 0.42 -4.07
CA CYS A 110 3.59 1.08 -3.75
C CYS A 110 2.92 0.45 -2.53
N THR A 111 1.75 0.98 -2.15
CA THR A 111 1.00 0.51 -0.97
C THR A 111 -0.53 0.60 -1.16
N HIS A 112 -1.12 1.76 -1.30
CA HIS A 112 -2.52 2.19 -1.35
C HIS A 112 -3.61 1.13 -1.12
N THR A 113 -3.61 0.05 -1.90
CA THR A 113 -4.69 -0.94 -1.98
C THR A 113 -4.71 -1.90 -0.80
N CYS A 114 -3.76 -1.77 0.10
CA CYS A 114 -3.67 -2.47 1.38
C CYS A 114 -3.61 -4.01 1.30
N LEU A 115 -3.47 -4.61 0.14
CA LEU A 115 -3.18 -6.04 -0.02
C LEU A 115 -1.81 -6.22 -0.67
N PRO A 116 -0.96 -7.08 -0.10
CA PRO A 116 0.41 -7.26 -0.58
C PRO A 116 0.45 -8.01 -1.90
N VAL A 117 1.39 -7.62 -2.77
CA VAL A 117 1.72 -8.33 -3.99
C VAL A 117 3.15 -8.05 -4.42
N ILE A 118 3.88 -9.07 -4.85
CA ILE A 118 5.11 -8.94 -5.61
C ILE A 118 4.89 -9.53 -6.99
N TRP A 119 5.08 -8.73 -8.01
CA TRP A 119 5.12 -9.19 -9.40
C TRP A 119 6.54 -9.04 -9.95
N SER A 120 6.97 -10.01 -10.76
CA SER A 120 8.25 -9.95 -11.46
C SER A 120 8.11 -10.52 -12.86
N GLY A 121 8.46 -9.74 -13.86
CA GLY A 121 8.35 -10.13 -15.25
C GLY A 121 9.31 -9.37 -16.15
N LYS A 122 9.31 -9.72 -17.45
CA LYS A 122 10.07 -9.02 -18.47
C LYS A 122 9.19 -8.02 -19.22
N VAL A 123 9.72 -6.83 -19.42
CA VAL A 123 9.18 -5.82 -20.33
C VAL A 123 10.33 -5.36 -21.22
N ASP A 124 10.18 -5.56 -22.53
CA ASP A 124 11.23 -5.26 -23.53
C ASP A 124 12.58 -5.91 -23.14
N GLU A 125 12.55 -7.21 -22.87
CA GLU A 125 13.70 -8.05 -22.43
C GLU A 125 14.35 -7.62 -21.11
N LYS A 126 13.84 -6.57 -20.45
CA LYS A 126 14.37 -6.09 -19.18
C LYS A 126 13.50 -6.57 -18.03
N GLN A 127 14.16 -7.10 -17.00
CA GLN A 127 13.48 -7.52 -15.78
C GLN A 127 12.86 -6.32 -15.08
N ARG A 128 11.61 -6.47 -14.66
CA ARG A 128 10.81 -5.46 -13.95
C ARG A 128 10.19 -6.07 -12.70
N ILE A 129 10.00 -5.27 -11.68
CA ILE A 129 9.43 -5.70 -10.41
C ILE A 129 8.40 -4.67 -9.93
N VAL A 130 7.25 -5.15 -9.48
CA VAL A 130 6.30 -4.38 -8.65
C VAL A 130 6.33 -4.98 -7.25
N ALA A 131 6.40 -4.11 -6.24
CA ALA A 131 6.28 -4.50 -4.84
C ALA A 131 5.24 -3.61 -4.14
N ASN A 132 4.07 -4.15 -3.91
CA ASN A 132 3.05 -3.54 -3.06
C ASN A 132 3.15 -4.21 -1.68
N ASN A 133 3.46 -3.43 -0.64
CA ASN A 133 3.62 -4.00 0.70
C ASN A 133 2.29 -4.23 1.44
N GLY A 134 1.16 -3.91 0.83
CA GLY A 134 -0.11 -3.96 1.56
C GLY A 134 -0.18 -2.86 2.62
N ALA A 135 -0.18 -3.20 3.89
CA ALA A 135 -0.27 -2.28 5.00
C ALA A 135 0.83 -2.51 6.05
N ALA A 136 1.45 -1.42 6.52
CA ALA A 136 2.48 -1.51 7.56
C ALA A 136 1.92 -1.59 8.99
N GLY A 137 0.71 -1.11 9.22
CA GLY A 137 0.10 -1.01 10.55
C GLY A 137 -1.10 -1.92 10.80
N MET A 138 -1.34 -2.92 9.95
CA MET A 138 -2.39 -3.93 10.14
C MET A 138 -2.04 -5.24 9.46
N GLY A 139 -2.72 -6.32 9.83
CA GLY A 139 -2.50 -7.65 9.27
C GLY A 139 -2.71 -7.73 7.76
N ASN A 140 -1.85 -8.46 7.09
CA ASN A 140 -1.82 -8.62 5.63
C ASN A 140 -2.11 -10.05 5.17
N LEU A 141 -1.81 -11.01 6.01
CA LEU A 141 -2.03 -12.43 5.73
C LEU A 141 -3.01 -13.02 6.74
N ARG A 142 -3.49 -14.22 6.43
CA ARG A 142 -4.45 -14.95 7.27
C ARG A 142 -3.83 -15.29 8.62
N ALA A 143 -4.54 -14.97 9.70
CA ALA A 143 -4.14 -15.20 11.08
C ALA A 143 -2.75 -14.60 11.42
N ASP A 144 -2.40 -13.49 10.78
CA ASP A 144 -1.14 -12.77 10.99
C ASP A 144 -1.44 -11.28 11.18
N SER A 145 -1.20 -10.75 12.37
CA SER A 145 -1.43 -9.35 12.72
C SER A 145 -0.29 -8.43 12.31
N ARG A 146 0.86 -8.99 11.87
CA ARG A 146 2.03 -8.18 11.51
C ARG A 146 1.77 -7.32 10.28
N GLY A 147 2.27 -6.09 10.31
CA GLY A 147 2.36 -5.23 9.15
C GLY A 147 3.43 -5.70 8.16
N LEU A 148 3.47 -5.09 6.98
CA LEU A 148 4.49 -5.35 5.98
C LEU A 148 5.13 -4.05 5.48
N VAL A 149 6.45 -4.09 5.24
CA VAL A 149 7.20 -3.04 4.55
C VAL A 149 8.02 -3.65 3.41
N THR A 150 8.22 -2.88 2.35
CA THR A 150 9.12 -3.29 1.26
C THR A 150 10.55 -2.95 1.61
N ARG A 151 11.44 -3.96 1.59
CA ARG A 151 12.90 -3.78 1.67
C ARG A 151 13.50 -4.02 0.28
N ILE A 152 14.32 -3.08 -0.15
CA ILE A 152 15.14 -3.20 -1.36
C ILE A 152 16.60 -3.17 -0.91
N GLY A 153 17.40 -4.14 -1.30
CA GLY A 153 18.78 -4.26 -0.85
C GLY A 153 19.66 -5.09 -1.79
N PHE A 154 20.98 -5.01 -1.61
CA PHE A 154 21.96 -5.79 -2.36
C PHE A 154 22.26 -7.15 -1.74
N THR A 155 21.88 -7.33 -0.49
CA THR A 155 22.07 -8.55 0.29
C THR A 155 20.76 -9.12 0.75
N SER A 156 20.73 -10.40 1.04
CA SER A 156 19.60 -11.05 1.71
C SER A 156 19.20 -10.28 2.99
N PRO A 157 17.91 -10.23 3.33
CA PRO A 157 17.47 -9.64 4.58
C PRO A 157 18.04 -10.44 5.77
N PHE A 158 18.20 -9.76 6.91
CA PHE A 158 18.70 -10.36 8.16
C PHE A 158 17.65 -11.24 8.88
N MET A 159 16.39 -11.12 8.49
CA MET A 159 15.29 -11.95 8.97
C MET A 159 14.51 -12.49 7.76
N GLU A 160 13.77 -13.56 7.96
CA GLU A 160 13.00 -14.19 6.90
C GLU A 160 11.86 -13.28 6.41
N PRO A 161 11.81 -12.95 5.09
CA PRO A 161 10.72 -12.19 4.52
C PRO A 161 9.48 -13.09 4.34
N LEU A 162 8.29 -12.48 4.32
CA LEU A 162 7.06 -13.21 3.98
C LEU A 162 6.96 -13.49 2.47
N ALA A 163 7.57 -12.65 1.65
CA ALA A 163 7.72 -12.86 0.22
C ALA A 163 8.97 -12.14 -0.27
N ALA A 164 9.67 -12.71 -1.24
CA ALA A 164 10.85 -12.08 -1.82
C ALA A 164 11.09 -12.47 -3.27
N ILE A 165 11.70 -11.55 -4.01
CA ILE A 165 12.37 -11.83 -5.29
C ILE A 165 13.85 -11.55 -5.09
N ALA A 166 14.67 -12.59 -5.27
CA ALA A 166 16.12 -12.49 -5.26
C ALA A 166 16.68 -12.58 -6.69
N ARG A 167 17.58 -11.67 -7.02
CA ARG A 167 18.36 -11.63 -8.25
C ARG A 167 19.83 -11.40 -7.91
N PRO A 168 20.78 -11.69 -8.76
CA PRO A 168 22.16 -11.31 -8.53
C PRO A 168 22.27 -9.80 -8.22
N GLY A 169 22.72 -9.47 -7.01
CA GLY A 169 22.88 -8.08 -6.56
C GLY A 169 21.57 -7.30 -6.30
N LEU A 170 20.42 -7.96 -6.20
CA LEU A 170 19.16 -7.30 -5.86
C LEU A 170 18.22 -8.24 -5.07
N HIS A 171 17.80 -7.80 -3.92
CA HIS A 171 16.78 -8.45 -3.11
C HIS A 171 15.63 -7.49 -2.87
N VAL A 172 14.42 -7.84 -3.31
CA VAL A 172 13.17 -7.13 -3.06
C VAL A 172 12.30 -8.02 -2.18
N SER A 173 12.00 -7.55 -0.99
CA SER A 173 11.40 -8.39 0.05
C SER A 173 10.26 -7.66 0.76
N LEU A 174 9.17 -8.36 1.03
CA LEU A 174 8.13 -7.92 1.95
C LEU A 174 8.48 -8.42 3.36
N MET A 175 8.89 -7.48 4.19
CA MET A 175 9.39 -7.76 5.53
C MET A 175 8.27 -7.60 6.54
N PRO A 176 8.07 -8.60 7.45
CA PRO A 176 7.11 -8.46 8.52
C PRO A 176 7.56 -7.42 9.54
N VAL A 177 6.62 -6.61 10.00
CA VAL A 177 6.79 -5.65 11.08
C VAL A 177 5.98 -6.14 12.27
N ALA A 178 6.67 -6.63 13.29
CA ALA A 178 6.05 -7.00 14.56
C ALA A 178 5.86 -5.74 15.44
N TYR A 179 4.75 -5.71 16.12
CA TYR A 179 4.41 -4.68 17.12
C TYR A 179 3.55 -5.29 18.23
N ASP A 180 3.41 -4.57 19.33
CA ASP A 180 2.54 -4.97 20.43
C ASP A 180 1.07 -4.80 19.98
N ILE A 181 0.45 -5.90 19.56
CA ILE A 181 -0.92 -5.91 19.04
C ILE A 181 -1.93 -5.55 20.12
N ASP A 182 -1.72 -5.96 21.39
CA ASP A 182 -2.65 -5.70 22.47
C ASP A 182 -2.65 -4.21 22.83
N ALA A 183 -1.47 -3.60 22.92
CA ALA A 183 -1.34 -2.16 23.12
C ALA A 183 -1.94 -1.37 21.93
N TRP A 184 -1.75 -1.84 20.69
CA TRP A 184 -2.32 -1.22 19.50
C TRP A 184 -3.85 -1.31 19.49
N LEU A 185 -4.42 -2.48 19.78
CA LEU A 185 -5.87 -2.66 19.86
C LEU A 185 -6.49 -1.82 20.97
N ALA A 186 -5.87 -1.74 22.16
CA ALA A 186 -6.34 -0.86 23.22
C ALA A 186 -6.35 0.61 22.81
N GLN A 187 -5.34 1.05 22.06
CA GLN A 187 -5.31 2.40 21.49
C GLN A 187 -6.38 2.59 20.42
N PHE A 188 -6.52 1.64 19.51
CA PHE A 188 -7.49 1.67 18.42
C PHE A 188 -8.91 1.76 18.98
N ASP A 189 -9.29 0.90 19.93
CA ASP A 189 -10.63 0.85 20.53
C ASP A 189 -10.96 2.15 21.31
N ARG A 190 -9.95 2.77 21.92
CA ARG A 190 -10.12 4.07 22.57
C ARG A 190 -10.42 5.19 21.56
N LEU A 191 -9.77 5.17 20.40
CA LEU A 191 -9.94 6.20 19.35
C LEU A 191 -11.19 5.93 18.50
N TRP A 192 -11.51 4.67 18.29
CA TRP A 192 -12.58 4.17 17.44
C TRP A 192 -13.42 3.14 18.19
N PRO A 193 -14.37 3.61 19.04
CA PRO A 193 -15.24 2.72 19.82
C PRO A 193 -16.01 1.73 18.95
N GLU A 194 -16.48 0.65 19.56
CA GLU A 194 -17.34 -0.33 18.91
C GLU A 194 -18.50 0.33 18.13
N GLY A 195 -18.81 -0.17 16.94
CA GLY A 195 -19.81 0.39 16.04
C GLY A 195 -19.35 1.62 15.25
N SER A 196 -18.18 2.21 15.56
CA SER A 196 -17.64 3.31 14.76
C SER A 196 -17.20 2.83 13.37
N PRO A 197 -17.16 3.72 12.35
CA PRO A 197 -16.79 3.36 10.98
C PRO A 197 -15.45 2.62 10.88
N ALA A 198 -14.45 3.03 11.64
CA ALA A 198 -13.15 2.37 11.64
C ALA A 198 -13.17 1.02 12.36
N ALA A 199 -13.89 0.90 13.49
CA ALA A 199 -14.03 -0.37 14.20
C ALA A 199 -14.70 -1.42 13.30
N VAL A 200 -15.78 -1.06 12.60
CA VAL A 200 -16.47 -1.93 11.65
C VAL A 200 -15.57 -2.34 10.47
N SER A 201 -14.75 -1.40 9.95
CA SER A 201 -13.93 -1.66 8.76
C SER A 201 -12.62 -2.37 9.06
N TYR A 202 -11.97 -2.10 10.19
CA TYR A 202 -10.57 -2.50 10.38
C TYR A 202 -10.29 -3.37 11.60
N ARG A 203 -11.13 -3.33 12.66
CA ARG A 203 -10.81 -4.02 13.91
C ARG A 203 -10.56 -5.51 13.71
N ARG A 204 -11.41 -6.17 12.94
CA ARG A 204 -11.24 -7.60 12.63
C ARG A 204 -9.96 -7.86 11.85
N ARG A 205 -9.61 -6.99 10.91
CA ARG A 205 -8.38 -7.13 10.12
C ARG A 205 -7.12 -6.94 10.98
N LEU A 206 -7.17 -6.08 12.00
CA LEU A 206 -6.05 -5.92 12.95
C LEU A 206 -5.75 -7.23 13.69
N ILE A 207 -6.77 -8.05 13.96
CA ILE A 207 -6.65 -9.30 14.71
C ILE A 207 -6.35 -10.48 13.76
N ASP A 208 -7.19 -10.65 12.76
CA ASP A 208 -7.24 -11.86 11.91
C ASP A 208 -6.42 -11.74 10.62
N GLY A 209 -5.97 -10.54 10.29
CA GLY A 209 -5.35 -10.26 8.99
C GLY A 209 -6.37 -10.28 7.85
N THR A 210 -5.95 -10.83 6.70
CA THR A 210 -6.77 -10.95 5.49
C THR A 210 -7.03 -12.42 5.12
N HIS A 211 -7.62 -12.67 3.95
CA HIS A 211 -7.76 -14.03 3.40
C HIS A 211 -6.49 -14.56 2.71
N LEU A 212 -5.50 -13.69 2.45
CA LEU A 212 -4.30 -14.04 1.70
C LEU A 212 -3.37 -14.96 2.49
N VAL A 213 -2.66 -15.80 1.75
CA VAL A 213 -1.57 -16.65 2.25
C VAL A 213 -0.27 -16.31 1.51
N PRO A 214 0.91 -16.64 2.03
CA PRO A 214 2.19 -16.25 1.40
C PRO A 214 2.32 -16.63 -0.08
N GLU A 215 1.80 -17.78 -0.46
CA GLU A 215 1.84 -18.29 -1.83
C GLU A 215 0.98 -17.46 -2.80
N GLY A 216 -0.05 -16.81 -2.28
CA GLY A 216 -0.99 -15.99 -3.07
C GLY A 216 -0.51 -14.57 -3.35
N ILE A 217 0.68 -14.17 -2.89
CA ILE A 217 1.15 -12.78 -3.06
C ILE A 217 2.34 -12.63 -4.01
N ILE A 218 2.86 -13.73 -4.55
CA ILE A 218 3.98 -13.73 -5.51
C ILE A 218 3.43 -14.10 -6.89
N PHE A 219 3.57 -13.19 -7.84
CA PHE A 219 3.16 -13.38 -9.22
C PHE A 219 4.38 -13.30 -10.13
N PRO A 220 4.98 -14.44 -10.52
CA PRO A 220 5.94 -14.45 -11.61
C PRO A 220 5.20 -14.21 -12.92
N SER A 221 5.71 -13.36 -13.78
CA SER A 221 5.22 -13.25 -15.16
C SER A 221 5.47 -14.59 -15.87
N PHE A 222 4.43 -15.15 -16.39
CA PHE A 222 4.53 -16.27 -17.33
C PHE A 222 4.97 -15.72 -18.68
N ARG A 223 6.26 -15.87 -19.00
CA ARG A 223 6.97 -15.80 -20.30
C ARG A 223 6.65 -14.65 -21.26
#